data_04bb857a27f98d100546def471a80a16
#
_entry.id   04bb857a27f98d100546def471a80a16
#
_cell.length_a   1.000
_cell.length_b   1.000
_cell.length_c   1.000
_cell.angle_alpha   90.00
_cell.angle_beta   90.00
_cell.angle_gamma   90.00
#
_symmetry.space_group_name_H-M   'P 1'
#
loop_
_entity.id
_entity.type
_entity.pdbx_description
1 polymer ?
#
loop_
_entity_poly.entity_id
_entity_poly.type
_entity_poly.pdbx_seq_one_letter_code
_entity_poly.pdbx_strand_id
1 'polypeptide(L)'
;MSPFTTLLCFFCLTMLACQPQHNAQTIINEAIDAHGGKEYDNKRIEFDFRTFHLLLEQQGGRFRYVRTHRDSSGILIEEVLTNSGITRSLNGKPQTLDSAQTRKYSAAVNSVAYFVLLPNKLNDPAVMADYAGENQIDGQTYDKIRVRFRAEGGGNHYEDIFFYWFNRQTHTMDYLAYSEGGPRFRKAINPQTIGGIRFQDYINYKGDADDTTSVGTYDRKHEARQLPELSRIEQKNIRVTALP
;
A
#
# COMPACT_ATOMS: atom_id res chain seq x y z
N MET A 1 -72.82 -2.14 -36.52
CA MET A 1 -71.60 -2.98 -36.35
C MET A 1 -70.39 -2.05 -36.15
N SER A 2 -69.99 -1.91 -34.93
CA SER A 2 -68.83 -1.02 -34.53
C SER A 2 -67.66 -1.87 -34.17
N PRO A 3 -66.43 -1.64 -34.68
CA PRO A 3 -65.26 -2.40 -34.28
C PRO A 3 -64.69 -1.81 -33.03
N PHE A 4 -64.57 -2.64 -32.00
CA PHE A 4 -63.82 -2.37 -30.78
C PHE A 4 -62.29 -2.39 -31.07
N THR A 5 -61.65 -1.28 -30.97
CA THR A 5 -60.18 -1.19 -31.08
C THR A 5 -59.58 -1.41 -29.69
N THR A 6 -58.98 -2.60 -29.45
CA THR A 6 -58.30 -2.94 -28.21
C THR A 6 -56.91 -2.29 -28.21
N LEU A 7 -56.71 -1.26 -27.40
CA LEU A 7 -55.42 -0.61 -27.18
C LEU A 7 -54.58 -1.45 -26.19
N LEU A 8 -53.58 -2.16 -26.69
CA LEU A 8 -52.63 -2.93 -25.87
C LEU A 8 -51.54 -2.02 -25.32
N CYS A 9 -51.70 -1.57 -24.07
CA CYS A 9 -50.63 -0.83 -23.36
C CYS A 9 -49.49 -1.76 -23.02
N PHE A 10 -48.36 -1.61 -23.73
CA PHE A 10 -47.12 -2.29 -23.43
C PHE A 10 -46.45 -1.57 -22.25
N PHE A 11 -46.59 -2.11 -21.05
CA PHE A 11 -45.93 -1.59 -19.82
C PHE A 11 -44.47 -2.03 -19.84
N CYS A 12 -43.58 -1.15 -20.32
CA CYS A 12 -42.13 -1.35 -20.25
C CYS A 12 -41.68 -1.24 -18.79
N LEU A 13 -41.49 -2.38 -18.11
CA LEU A 13 -40.84 -2.43 -16.81
C LEU A 13 -39.35 -2.12 -17.03
N THR A 14 -38.95 -0.89 -16.81
CA THR A 14 -37.52 -0.55 -16.68
C THR A 14 -36.99 -1.14 -15.39
N MET A 15 -36.29 -2.26 -15.47
CA MET A 15 -35.49 -2.78 -14.40
C MET A 15 -34.37 -1.76 -14.14
N LEU A 16 -34.52 -0.93 -13.13
CA LEU A 16 -33.39 -0.21 -12.54
C LEU A 16 -32.46 -1.25 -11.92
N ALA A 17 -31.50 -1.71 -12.70
CA ALA A 17 -30.38 -2.45 -12.17
C ALA A 17 -29.61 -1.51 -11.23
N CYS A 18 -29.76 -1.70 -9.93
CA CYS A 18 -28.92 -1.08 -8.92
C CYS A 18 -27.50 -1.56 -9.23
N GLN A 19 -26.71 -0.70 -9.89
CA GLN A 19 -25.28 -1.02 -10.07
C GLN A 19 -24.66 -1.06 -8.65
N PRO A 20 -23.93 -2.11 -8.30
CA PRO A 20 -23.27 -2.16 -7.02
C PRO A 20 -22.35 -0.93 -6.92
N GLN A 21 -22.64 -0.08 -5.95
CA GLN A 21 -21.83 1.10 -5.68
C GLN A 21 -20.41 0.59 -5.33
N HIS A 22 -19.43 0.89 -6.16
CA HIS A 22 -18.03 0.52 -5.91
C HIS A 22 -17.60 1.17 -4.60
N ASN A 23 -17.54 0.38 -3.53
CA ASN A 23 -17.15 0.83 -2.20
C ASN A 23 -15.65 0.62 -2.03
N ALA A 24 -14.91 1.70 -1.80
CA ALA A 24 -13.46 1.66 -1.58
C ALA A 24 -13.07 0.65 -0.49
N GLN A 25 -13.82 0.59 0.61
CA GLN A 25 -13.55 -0.34 1.70
C GLN A 25 -13.71 -1.81 1.31
N THR A 26 -14.72 -2.13 0.50
CA THR A 26 -14.92 -3.49 -0.01
C THR A 26 -13.74 -3.93 -0.87
N ILE A 27 -13.31 -3.07 -1.81
CA ILE A 27 -12.16 -3.33 -2.69
C ILE A 27 -10.88 -3.53 -1.87
N ILE A 28 -10.65 -2.70 -0.86
CA ILE A 28 -9.51 -2.83 0.05
C ILE A 28 -9.56 -4.17 0.81
N ASN A 29 -10.71 -4.55 1.34
CA ASN A 29 -10.87 -5.81 2.08
C ASN A 29 -10.60 -7.03 1.19
N GLU A 30 -11.14 -7.05 -0.03
CA GLU A 30 -10.88 -8.10 -1.02
C GLU A 30 -9.40 -8.19 -1.37
N ALA A 31 -8.72 -7.02 -1.48
CA ALA A 31 -7.29 -6.99 -1.73
C ALA A 31 -6.47 -7.49 -0.52
N ILE A 32 -6.86 -7.15 0.69
CA ILE A 32 -6.23 -7.67 1.90
C ILE A 32 -6.35 -9.20 1.93
N ASP A 33 -7.53 -9.74 1.66
CA ASP A 33 -7.75 -11.18 1.62
C ASP A 33 -6.91 -11.86 0.53
N ALA A 34 -6.84 -11.27 -0.67
CA ALA A 34 -6.00 -11.76 -1.77
C ALA A 34 -4.50 -11.73 -1.47
N HIS A 35 -4.06 -10.86 -0.56
CA HIS A 35 -2.67 -10.75 -0.12
C HIS A 35 -2.33 -11.56 1.13
N GLY A 36 -3.30 -12.27 1.73
CA GLY A 36 -3.05 -13.15 2.87
C GLY A 36 -4.01 -12.95 4.06
N GLY A 37 -4.80 -11.87 4.07
CA GLY A 37 -5.84 -11.66 5.05
C GLY A 37 -5.35 -11.82 6.50
N LYS A 38 -5.87 -12.82 7.20
CA LYS A 38 -5.54 -13.13 8.60
C LYS A 38 -4.11 -13.60 8.82
N GLU A 39 -3.40 -14.01 7.76
CA GLU A 39 -2.00 -14.45 7.88
C GLU A 39 -1.05 -13.32 8.28
N TYR A 40 -1.46 -12.06 8.20
CA TYR A 40 -0.68 -10.94 8.74
C TYR A 40 -0.67 -10.88 10.27
N ASP A 41 -1.66 -11.47 10.94
CA ASP A 41 -1.76 -11.46 12.40
C ASP A 41 -0.92 -12.58 13.03
N ASN A 42 -0.34 -12.29 14.21
CA ASN A 42 0.46 -13.22 14.97
C ASN A 42 1.65 -13.82 14.19
N LYS A 43 2.22 -13.02 13.31
CA LYS A 43 3.39 -13.41 12.50
C LYS A 43 4.57 -12.49 12.74
N ARG A 44 5.75 -13.10 12.58
CA ARG A 44 7.03 -12.43 12.39
C ARG A 44 7.39 -12.55 10.92
N ILE A 45 7.62 -11.41 10.28
CA ILE A 45 8.09 -11.28 8.90
C ILE A 45 9.50 -10.73 8.94
N GLU A 46 10.47 -11.46 8.41
CA GLU A 46 11.86 -11.04 8.29
C GLU A 46 12.22 -10.94 6.80
N PHE A 47 12.97 -9.92 6.41
CA PHE A 47 13.44 -9.75 5.04
C PHE A 47 14.58 -8.76 4.95
N ASP A 48 15.33 -8.84 3.85
CA ASP A 48 16.34 -7.85 3.50
C ASP A 48 15.79 -6.88 2.46
N PHE A 49 15.98 -5.59 2.69
CA PHE A 49 15.59 -4.50 1.82
C PHE A 49 16.76 -3.54 1.64
N ARG A 50 17.37 -3.53 0.46
CA ARG A 50 18.62 -2.79 0.21
C ARG A 50 19.73 -3.23 1.18
N THR A 51 20.21 -2.30 2.01
CA THR A 51 21.24 -2.55 3.04
C THR A 51 20.64 -2.82 4.42
N PHE A 52 19.34 -2.84 4.55
CA PHE A 52 18.64 -3.05 5.81
C PHE A 52 18.18 -4.49 5.95
N HIS A 53 18.32 -5.04 7.15
CA HIS A 53 17.59 -6.20 7.60
C HIS A 53 16.40 -5.73 8.43
N LEU A 54 15.21 -6.22 8.12
CA LEU A 54 13.97 -5.85 8.80
C LEU A 54 13.29 -7.05 9.42
N LEU A 55 12.66 -6.79 10.57
CA LEU A 55 11.81 -7.72 11.28
C LEU A 55 10.52 -6.98 11.66
N LEU A 56 9.38 -7.51 11.22
CA LEU A 56 8.05 -6.95 11.49
C LEU A 56 7.23 -7.98 12.27
N GLU A 57 6.74 -7.58 13.43
CA GLU A 57 5.85 -8.38 14.27
C GLU A 57 4.56 -7.61 14.51
N GLN A 58 3.43 -8.30 14.38
CA GLN A 58 2.11 -7.75 14.68
C GLN A 58 1.29 -8.80 15.46
N GLN A 59 0.68 -8.38 16.59
CA GLN A 59 -0.15 -9.25 17.42
C GLN A 59 -1.16 -8.44 18.22
N GLY A 60 -2.46 -8.62 17.94
CA GLY A 60 -3.52 -8.02 18.73
C GLY A 60 -3.44 -6.50 18.87
N GLY A 61 -3.14 -5.79 17.80
CA GLY A 61 -2.96 -4.33 17.77
C GLY A 61 -1.61 -3.83 18.31
N ARG A 62 -0.78 -4.72 18.84
CA ARG A 62 0.62 -4.41 19.17
C ARG A 62 1.51 -4.69 17.98
N PHE A 63 2.53 -3.85 17.80
CA PHE A 63 3.54 -4.08 16.77
C PHE A 63 4.95 -3.83 17.31
N ARG A 64 5.91 -4.49 16.68
CA ARG A 64 7.34 -4.28 16.86
C ARG A 64 8.01 -4.37 15.50
N TYR A 65 8.52 -3.25 15.02
CA TYR A 65 9.26 -3.14 13.77
C TYR A 65 10.72 -2.84 14.07
N VAL A 66 11.61 -3.70 13.58
CA VAL A 66 13.05 -3.56 13.76
C VAL A 66 13.69 -3.30 12.41
N ARG A 67 14.58 -2.33 12.35
CA ARG A 67 15.43 -2.07 11.21
C ARG A 67 16.90 -2.08 11.66
N THR A 68 17.67 -2.96 11.06
CA THR A 68 19.09 -3.14 11.40
C THR A 68 19.96 -2.92 10.16
N HIS A 69 21.07 -2.22 10.31
CA HIS A 69 22.06 -2.04 9.25
C HIS A 69 23.43 -1.68 9.85
N ARG A 70 24.48 -1.76 9.02
CA ARG A 70 25.78 -1.20 9.34
C ARG A 70 26.01 0.10 8.58
N ASP A 71 26.56 1.09 9.24
CA ASP A 71 27.01 2.31 8.57
C ASP A 71 28.35 2.12 7.85
N SER A 72 28.85 3.16 7.20
CA SER A 72 30.13 3.14 6.47
C SER A 72 31.35 2.88 7.36
N SER A 73 31.22 3.09 8.67
CA SER A 73 32.26 2.81 9.68
C SER A 73 32.13 1.40 10.29
N GLY A 74 31.15 0.59 9.84
CA GLY A 74 30.88 -0.75 10.34
C GLY A 74 30.10 -0.80 11.65
N ILE A 75 29.65 0.34 12.18
CA ILE A 75 28.82 0.41 13.39
C ILE A 75 27.47 -0.24 13.11
N LEU A 76 27.11 -1.22 13.93
CA LEU A 76 25.79 -1.84 13.89
C LEU A 76 24.75 -0.87 14.48
N ILE A 77 23.79 -0.49 13.68
CA ILE A 77 22.67 0.37 14.06
C ILE A 77 21.42 -0.48 14.12
N GLU A 78 20.73 -0.43 15.24
CA GLU A 78 19.42 -1.05 15.41
C GLU A 78 18.40 0.01 15.84
N GLU A 79 17.26 0.01 15.18
CA GLU A 79 16.12 0.88 15.44
C GLU A 79 14.89 0.03 15.65
N VAL A 80 14.21 0.20 16.79
CA VAL A 80 13.04 -0.58 17.18
C VAL A 80 11.86 0.36 17.41
N LEU A 81 10.87 0.30 16.54
CA LEU A 81 9.62 1.04 16.63
C LEU A 81 8.53 0.15 17.19
N THR A 82 7.84 0.63 18.22
CA THR A 82 6.70 -0.04 18.86
C THR A 82 5.56 0.95 19.11
N ASN A 83 4.44 0.47 19.66
CA ASN A 83 3.37 1.36 20.13
C ASN A 83 3.82 2.40 21.17
N SER A 84 4.93 2.14 21.89
CA SER A 84 5.48 3.05 22.90
C SER A 84 6.47 4.07 22.33
N GLY A 85 6.81 3.98 21.04
CA GLY A 85 7.76 4.86 20.37
C GLY A 85 8.99 4.12 19.83
N ILE A 86 10.02 4.91 19.46
CA ILE A 86 11.26 4.44 18.86
C ILE A 86 12.40 4.37 19.87
N THR A 87 13.20 3.32 19.80
CA THR A 87 14.51 3.23 20.44
C THR A 87 15.59 3.01 19.37
N ARG A 88 16.80 3.44 19.65
CA ARG A 88 17.97 3.27 18.78
C ARG A 88 19.18 2.85 19.56
N SER A 89 19.97 1.92 19.05
CA SER A 89 21.26 1.53 19.62
C SER A 89 22.38 1.55 18.57
N LEU A 90 23.60 1.78 19.04
CA LEU A 90 24.85 1.70 18.25
C LEU A 90 25.74 0.63 18.88
N ASN A 91 26.05 -0.45 18.16
CA ASN A 91 26.74 -1.62 18.68
C ASN A 91 26.16 -2.09 20.03
N GLY A 92 24.81 -2.13 20.12
CA GLY A 92 24.08 -2.51 21.34
C GLY A 92 24.03 -1.45 22.45
N LYS A 93 24.66 -0.28 22.29
CA LYS A 93 24.60 0.80 23.27
C LYS A 93 23.41 1.73 22.98
N PRO A 94 22.43 1.85 23.90
CA PRO A 94 21.29 2.73 23.71
C PRO A 94 21.70 4.18 23.49
N GLN A 95 20.95 4.88 22.63
CA GLN A 95 21.14 6.29 22.33
C GLN A 95 19.95 7.11 22.85
N THR A 96 20.23 8.25 23.47
CA THR A 96 19.19 9.24 23.77
C THR A 96 18.86 9.99 22.49
N LEU A 97 17.58 10.06 22.15
CA LEU A 97 17.08 10.73 20.95
C LEU A 97 16.40 12.05 21.35
N ASP A 98 16.70 13.11 20.64
CA ASP A 98 15.90 14.33 20.70
C ASP A 98 14.59 14.19 19.90
N SER A 99 13.71 15.19 19.97
CA SER A 99 12.40 15.14 19.30
C SER A 99 12.49 15.06 17.77
N ALA A 100 13.50 15.69 17.16
CA ALA A 100 13.70 15.66 15.70
C ALA A 100 14.20 14.28 15.25
N GLN A 101 15.15 13.71 15.97
CA GLN A 101 15.67 12.36 15.76
C GLN A 101 14.58 11.31 15.96
N THR A 102 13.78 11.44 17.02
CA THR A 102 12.63 10.56 17.30
C THR A 102 11.68 10.54 16.11
N ARG A 103 11.26 11.69 15.60
CA ARG A 103 10.39 11.78 14.41
C ARG A 103 11.04 11.18 13.18
N LYS A 104 12.31 11.53 12.90
CA LYS A 104 13.06 11.06 11.73
C LYS A 104 13.17 9.53 11.70
N TYR A 105 13.60 8.92 12.80
CA TYR A 105 13.83 7.48 12.85
C TYR A 105 12.52 6.69 12.91
N SER A 106 11.51 7.19 13.60
CA SER A 106 10.17 6.59 13.59
C SER A 106 9.60 6.56 12.17
N ALA A 107 9.63 7.68 11.45
CA ALA A 107 9.16 7.76 10.08
C ALA A 107 9.94 6.80 9.16
N ALA A 108 11.26 6.73 9.31
CA ALA A 108 12.11 5.89 8.47
C ALA A 108 11.88 4.38 8.68
N VAL A 109 11.59 3.93 9.90
CA VAL A 109 11.22 2.52 10.17
C VAL A 109 9.79 2.25 9.70
N ASN A 110 8.85 3.14 10.06
CA ASN A 110 7.44 2.98 9.73
C ASN A 110 7.18 2.94 8.23
N SER A 111 7.83 3.81 7.45
CA SER A 111 7.58 3.88 5.99
C SER A 111 7.91 2.58 5.27
N VAL A 112 8.98 1.88 5.65
CA VAL A 112 9.34 0.60 5.05
C VAL A 112 8.37 -0.49 5.52
N ALA A 113 8.04 -0.54 6.82
CA ALA A 113 7.10 -1.51 7.37
C ALA A 113 5.71 -1.33 6.73
N TYR A 114 5.21 -0.09 6.65
CA TYR A 114 3.94 0.23 6.02
C TYR A 114 3.89 -0.25 4.57
N PHE A 115 4.92 0.07 3.80
CA PHE A 115 5.02 -0.31 2.38
C PHE A 115 4.99 -1.84 2.18
N VAL A 116 5.74 -2.59 2.98
CA VAL A 116 5.80 -4.06 2.85
C VAL A 116 4.50 -4.73 3.30
N LEU A 117 3.81 -4.14 4.26
CA LEU A 117 2.54 -4.65 4.79
C LEU A 117 1.31 -4.20 3.99
N LEU A 118 1.48 -3.48 2.87
CA LEU A 118 0.37 -3.18 1.96
C LEU A 118 -0.14 -4.48 1.28
N PRO A 119 -1.45 -4.57 1.04
CA PRO A 119 -2.53 -3.64 1.34
C PRO A 119 -3.09 -3.74 2.78
N ASN A 120 -2.62 -4.64 3.64
CA ASN A 120 -3.14 -4.84 4.99
C ASN A 120 -3.23 -3.52 5.81
N LYS A 121 -2.25 -2.64 5.62
CA LYS A 121 -2.18 -1.32 6.28
C LYS A 121 -3.26 -0.32 5.81
N LEU A 122 -3.99 -0.61 4.75
CA LEU A 122 -5.10 0.25 4.31
C LEU A 122 -6.35 0.13 5.19
N ASN A 123 -6.35 -0.77 6.18
CA ASN A 123 -7.37 -0.84 7.23
C ASN A 123 -6.99 -0.09 8.52
N ASP A 124 -5.85 0.61 8.55
CA ASP A 124 -5.47 1.40 9.71
C ASP A 124 -6.48 2.56 9.94
N PRO A 125 -6.80 2.91 11.21
CA PRO A 125 -7.85 3.89 11.51
C PRO A 125 -7.62 5.29 10.92
N ALA A 126 -6.37 5.65 10.61
CA ALA A 126 -6.03 6.93 10.01
C ALA A 126 -6.33 7.00 8.51
N VAL A 127 -6.59 5.88 7.85
CA VAL A 127 -6.82 5.81 6.41
C VAL A 127 -8.19 6.39 6.05
N MET A 128 -8.21 7.24 5.03
CA MET A 128 -9.40 7.77 4.37
C MET A 128 -9.33 7.38 2.90
N ALA A 129 -10.16 6.44 2.48
CA ALA A 129 -10.15 5.86 1.15
C ALA A 129 -11.39 6.28 0.35
N ASP A 130 -11.17 6.76 -0.87
CA ASP A 130 -12.21 7.15 -1.81
C ASP A 130 -12.05 6.34 -3.11
N TYR A 131 -13.15 5.81 -3.67
CA TYR A 131 -13.12 5.23 -5.00
C TYR A 131 -12.85 6.31 -6.05
N ALA A 132 -11.83 6.11 -6.88
CA ALA A 132 -11.36 7.09 -7.86
C ALA A 132 -11.59 6.65 -9.32
N GLY A 133 -12.39 5.61 -9.52
CA GLY A 133 -12.81 5.12 -10.84
C GLY A 133 -12.13 3.83 -11.27
N GLU A 134 -12.47 3.40 -12.48
CA GLU A 134 -11.91 2.22 -13.16
C GLU A 134 -10.89 2.65 -14.20
N ASN A 135 -9.82 1.88 -14.36
CA ASN A 135 -8.78 2.13 -15.36
C ASN A 135 -8.32 0.84 -16.03
N GLN A 136 -7.84 0.98 -17.26
CA GLN A 136 -7.13 -0.09 -17.98
C GLN A 136 -5.63 0.18 -17.87
N ILE A 137 -4.84 -0.84 -17.47
CA ILE A 137 -3.39 -0.78 -17.42
C ILE A 137 -2.84 -2.13 -17.89
N ASP A 138 -1.92 -2.13 -18.84
CA ASP A 138 -1.32 -3.34 -19.41
C ASP A 138 -2.40 -4.38 -19.84
N GLY A 139 -3.53 -3.91 -20.38
CA GLY A 139 -4.64 -4.75 -20.86
C GLY A 139 -5.51 -5.38 -19.76
N GLN A 140 -5.32 -5.00 -18.50
CA GLN A 140 -6.13 -5.47 -17.36
C GLN A 140 -6.97 -4.32 -16.78
N THR A 141 -8.10 -4.68 -16.17
CA THR A 141 -9.02 -3.72 -15.54
C THR A 141 -8.70 -3.60 -14.05
N TYR A 142 -8.58 -2.36 -13.57
CA TYR A 142 -8.27 -2.03 -12.19
C TYR A 142 -9.29 -1.08 -11.59
N ASP A 143 -9.65 -1.34 -10.33
CA ASP A 143 -10.29 -0.35 -9.49
C ASP A 143 -9.22 0.55 -8.87
N LYS A 144 -9.38 1.87 -9.02
CA LYS A 144 -8.46 2.87 -8.48
C LYS A 144 -9.02 3.44 -7.20
N ILE A 145 -8.20 3.42 -6.14
CA ILE A 145 -8.54 3.98 -4.83
C ILE A 145 -7.58 5.12 -4.52
N ARG A 146 -8.15 6.28 -4.17
CA ARG A 146 -7.40 7.40 -3.60
C ARG A 146 -7.36 7.25 -2.09
N VAL A 147 -6.18 7.36 -1.50
CA VAL A 147 -5.98 7.30 -0.05
C VAL A 147 -5.34 8.59 0.44
N ARG A 148 -5.86 9.09 1.54
CA ARG A 148 -5.31 10.17 2.36
C ARG A 148 -5.30 9.70 3.81
N PHE A 149 -4.61 10.42 4.67
CA PHE A 149 -4.55 10.09 6.07
C PHE A 149 -5.13 11.23 6.94
N ARG A 150 -5.71 10.86 8.06
CA ARG A 150 -6.07 11.83 9.10
C ARG A 150 -4.80 12.36 9.74
N ALA A 151 -4.81 13.61 10.21
CA ALA A 151 -3.68 14.17 10.96
C ALA A 151 -3.37 13.34 12.22
N GLU A 152 -4.42 12.87 12.90
CA GLU A 152 -4.30 11.95 14.02
C GLU A 152 -4.00 10.52 13.52
N GLY A 153 -2.83 10.01 13.85
CA GLY A 153 -2.38 8.66 13.44
C GLY A 153 -1.80 8.55 12.03
N GLY A 154 -1.90 9.60 11.20
CA GLY A 154 -1.41 9.60 9.81
C GLY A 154 0.10 9.84 9.64
N GLY A 155 0.80 10.11 10.76
CA GLY A 155 2.25 10.34 10.72
C GLY A 155 2.62 11.75 10.24
N ASN A 156 3.91 11.92 9.89
CA ASN A 156 4.44 13.25 9.52
C ASN A 156 4.01 13.73 8.13
N HIS A 157 3.51 12.83 7.28
CA HIS A 157 3.17 13.08 5.87
C HIS A 157 1.69 12.79 5.60
N TYR A 158 0.81 13.08 6.57
CA TYR A 158 -0.63 12.83 6.45
C TYR A 158 -1.30 13.63 5.32
N GLU A 159 -0.69 14.72 4.85
CA GLU A 159 -1.18 15.54 3.73
C GLU A 159 -0.91 14.91 2.36
N ASP A 160 -0.04 13.92 2.28
CA ASP A 160 0.29 13.25 1.03
C ASP A 160 -0.89 12.45 0.48
N ILE A 161 -0.96 12.39 -0.84
CA ILE A 161 -2.00 11.68 -1.55
C ILE A 161 -1.38 10.44 -2.19
N PHE A 162 -2.04 9.30 -1.94
CA PHE A 162 -1.67 8.02 -2.52
C PHE A 162 -2.79 7.52 -3.43
N PHE A 163 -2.40 6.79 -4.48
CA PHE A 163 -3.33 6.03 -5.30
C PHE A 163 -2.87 4.59 -5.39
N TYR A 164 -3.84 3.68 -5.32
CA TYR A 164 -3.63 2.25 -5.45
C TYR A 164 -4.55 1.71 -6.54
N TRP A 165 -4.04 0.77 -7.33
CA TRP A 165 -4.81 0.10 -8.37
C TRP A 165 -4.91 -1.39 -8.04
N PHE A 166 -6.12 -1.85 -7.85
CA PHE A 166 -6.47 -3.21 -7.50
C PHE A 166 -7.04 -3.93 -8.73
N ASN A 167 -6.45 -5.05 -9.11
CA ASN A 167 -6.90 -5.83 -10.26
C ASN A 167 -8.30 -6.40 -9.98
N ARG A 168 -9.25 -6.18 -10.86
CA ARG A 168 -10.65 -6.60 -10.66
C ARG A 168 -10.86 -8.10 -10.71
N GLN A 169 -9.96 -8.85 -11.34
CA GLN A 169 -10.08 -10.29 -11.44
C GLN A 169 -9.38 -11.02 -10.29
N THR A 170 -8.21 -10.55 -9.88
CA THR A 170 -7.37 -11.19 -8.88
C THR A 170 -7.42 -10.52 -7.51
N HIS A 171 -8.01 -9.32 -7.42
CA HIS A 171 -8.03 -8.42 -6.27
C HIS A 171 -6.63 -8.03 -5.76
N THR A 172 -5.58 -8.28 -6.52
CA THR A 172 -4.22 -7.94 -6.12
C THR A 172 -3.93 -6.45 -6.32
N MET A 173 -3.14 -5.88 -5.41
CA MET A 173 -2.61 -4.52 -5.54
C MET A 173 -1.38 -4.56 -6.44
N ASP A 174 -1.54 -4.19 -7.70
CA ASP A 174 -0.47 -4.31 -8.70
C ASP A 174 0.25 -3.00 -8.99
N TYR A 175 -0.39 -1.85 -8.69
CA TYR A 175 0.21 -0.54 -8.88
C TYR A 175 -0.09 0.38 -7.71
N LEU A 176 0.83 1.31 -7.47
CA LEU A 176 0.61 2.41 -6.53
C LEU A 176 1.35 3.67 -7.00
N ALA A 177 0.84 4.84 -6.62
CA ALA A 177 1.45 6.14 -6.86
C ALA A 177 1.37 7.01 -5.61
N TYR A 178 2.37 7.88 -5.43
CA TYR A 178 2.41 8.82 -4.32
C TYR A 178 3.28 10.05 -4.65
N SER A 179 3.02 11.15 -3.96
CA SER A 179 3.73 12.43 -4.12
C SER A 179 4.88 12.61 -3.13
N GLU A 180 4.86 11.89 -2.01
CA GLU A 180 5.86 12.00 -0.92
C GLU A 180 7.30 11.77 -1.43
N GLY A 181 8.22 12.68 -1.07
CA GLY A 181 9.63 12.57 -1.46
C GLY A 181 9.89 12.65 -2.98
N GLY A 182 8.93 13.22 -3.71
CA GLY A 182 8.87 13.34 -5.16
C GLY A 182 7.99 12.28 -5.80
N PRO A 183 7.30 12.63 -6.90
CA PRO A 183 6.27 11.78 -7.50
C PRO A 183 6.83 10.43 -7.95
N ARG A 184 6.12 9.36 -7.61
CA ARG A 184 6.49 7.99 -7.98
C ARG A 184 5.26 7.22 -8.44
N PHE A 185 5.51 6.28 -9.36
CA PHE A 185 4.59 5.22 -9.75
C PHE A 185 5.32 3.89 -9.62
N ARG A 186 4.70 2.90 -9.01
CA ARG A 186 5.31 1.59 -8.82
C ARG A 186 4.43 0.52 -9.44
N LYS A 187 5.06 -0.38 -10.20
CA LYS A 187 4.45 -1.59 -10.78
C LYS A 187 4.95 -2.80 -10.02
N ALA A 188 4.04 -3.60 -9.50
CA ALA A 188 4.36 -4.88 -8.87
C ALA A 188 4.91 -5.88 -9.91
N ILE A 189 5.94 -6.61 -9.51
CA ILE A 189 6.56 -7.69 -10.26
C ILE A 189 6.96 -8.82 -9.31
N ASN A 190 7.29 -9.98 -9.84
CA ASN A 190 7.81 -11.14 -9.10
C ASN A 190 6.97 -11.48 -7.85
N PRO A 191 5.65 -11.68 -7.96
CA PRO A 191 4.83 -12.04 -6.81
C PRO A 191 5.23 -13.41 -6.27
N GLN A 192 5.29 -13.54 -4.94
CA GLN A 192 5.57 -14.78 -4.25
C GLN A 192 4.74 -14.88 -2.96
N THR A 193 4.29 -16.09 -2.62
CA THR A 193 3.53 -16.32 -1.38
C THR A 193 4.39 -17.09 -0.40
N ILE A 194 4.64 -16.51 0.77
CA ILE A 194 5.46 -17.10 1.83
C ILE A 194 4.67 -17.02 3.13
N GLY A 195 4.45 -18.17 3.79
CA GLY A 195 3.67 -18.24 5.01
C GLY A 195 2.22 -17.77 4.87
N GLY A 196 1.64 -17.90 3.67
CA GLY A 196 0.29 -17.45 3.34
C GLY A 196 0.17 -15.95 2.98
N ILE A 197 1.25 -15.19 3.07
CA ILE A 197 1.30 -13.76 2.74
C ILE A 197 1.90 -13.57 1.35
N ARG A 198 1.25 -12.75 0.51
CA ARG A 198 1.76 -12.34 -0.79
C ARG A 198 2.74 -11.18 -0.65
N PHE A 199 3.97 -11.40 -1.09
CA PHE A 199 5.02 -10.39 -1.27
C PHE A 199 5.25 -10.15 -2.75
N GLN A 200 5.79 -8.99 -3.08
CA GLN A 200 6.09 -8.61 -4.46
C GLN A 200 7.18 -7.56 -4.51
N ASP A 201 8.01 -7.63 -5.55
CA ASP A 201 8.96 -6.60 -5.89
C ASP A 201 8.28 -5.49 -6.69
N TYR A 202 8.98 -4.38 -6.92
CA TYR A 202 8.42 -3.29 -7.71
C TYR A 202 9.44 -2.68 -8.67
N ILE A 203 8.98 -2.36 -9.86
CA ILE A 203 9.63 -1.36 -10.71
C ILE A 203 9.17 0.00 -10.22
N ASN A 204 10.12 0.87 -9.89
CA ASN A 204 9.86 2.21 -9.40
C ASN A 204 10.12 3.21 -10.54
N TYR A 205 9.07 3.86 -11.00
CA TYR A 205 9.12 4.89 -12.03
C TYR A 205 9.13 6.28 -11.39
N LYS A 206 9.85 7.20 -12.00
CA LYS A 206 9.92 8.60 -11.57
C LYS A 206 8.92 9.43 -12.38
N GLY A 207 8.07 10.20 -11.68
CA GLY A 207 7.36 11.31 -12.27
C GLY A 207 8.25 12.53 -12.44
N ASP A 208 7.82 13.47 -13.25
CA ASP A 208 8.48 14.77 -13.36
C ASP A 208 8.25 15.54 -12.04
N ALA A 209 9.34 16.11 -11.48
CA ALA A 209 9.26 16.88 -10.24
C ALA A 209 8.47 18.19 -10.41
N ASP A 210 8.50 18.75 -11.63
CA ASP A 210 7.80 19.99 -11.97
C ASP A 210 6.34 19.74 -12.41
N ASP A 211 5.94 18.47 -12.50
CA ASP A 211 4.60 18.07 -12.87
C ASP A 211 3.63 18.23 -11.72
N THR A 212 2.83 19.27 -11.77
CA THR A 212 1.77 19.55 -10.78
C THR A 212 0.52 18.69 -10.99
N THR A 213 0.51 17.81 -12.01
CA THR A 213 -0.63 16.92 -12.23
C THR A 213 -0.72 15.88 -11.11
N SER A 214 -1.94 15.48 -10.81
CA SER A 214 -2.18 14.45 -9.79
C SER A 214 -1.47 13.16 -10.14
N VAL A 215 -0.73 12.57 -9.20
CA VAL A 215 -0.15 11.23 -9.32
C VAL A 215 -1.21 10.15 -9.61
N GLY A 216 -2.47 10.44 -9.41
CA GLY A 216 -3.60 9.62 -9.84
C GLY A 216 -3.77 9.50 -11.35
N THR A 217 -3.02 10.27 -12.16
CA THR A 217 -3.02 10.16 -13.62
C THR A 217 -1.84 9.32 -14.14
N TYR A 218 -1.00 8.79 -13.25
CA TYR A 218 0.24 8.10 -13.62
C TYR A 218 0.00 6.74 -14.28
N ASP A 219 -1.17 6.12 -14.09
CA ASP A 219 -1.64 5.00 -14.89
C ASP A 219 -1.59 5.32 -16.41
N ARG A 220 -2.15 6.46 -16.82
CA ARG A 220 -2.16 6.90 -18.23
C ARG A 220 -0.77 7.27 -18.74
N LYS A 221 0.07 7.90 -17.88
CA LYS A 221 1.46 8.20 -18.22
C LYS A 221 2.29 6.93 -18.39
N HIS A 222 2.03 5.92 -17.57
CA HIS A 222 2.67 4.61 -17.68
C HIS A 222 2.30 3.93 -19.01
N GLU A 223 1.01 3.86 -19.35
CA GLU A 223 0.52 3.32 -20.63
C GLU A 223 1.14 4.07 -21.83
N ALA A 224 1.28 5.39 -21.73
CA ALA A 224 1.93 6.24 -22.76
C ALA A 224 3.47 6.13 -22.75
N ARG A 225 4.08 5.31 -21.85
CA ARG A 225 5.54 5.16 -21.67
C ARG A 225 6.26 6.48 -21.37
N GLN A 226 5.60 7.37 -20.65
CA GLN A 226 6.12 8.69 -20.27
C GLN A 226 6.83 8.70 -18.91
N LEU A 227 6.81 7.58 -18.17
CA LEU A 227 7.47 7.44 -16.87
C LEU A 227 8.76 6.64 -17.02
N PRO A 228 9.95 7.24 -16.84
CA PRO A 228 11.21 6.50 -16.87
C PRO A 228 11.36 5.60 -15.62
N GLU A 229 11.91 4.40 -15.82
CA GLU A 229 12.34 3.53 -14.72
C GLU A 229 13.46 4.22 -13.93
N LEU A 230 13.27 4.37 -12.62
CA LEU A 230 14.26 4.96 -11.73
C LEU A 230 15.08 3.89 -11.01
N SER A 231 14.42 2.82 -10.55
CA SER A 231 15.07 1.76 -9.77
C SER A 231 14.13 0.56 -9.64
N ARG A 232 14.68 -0.53 -9.14
CA ARG A 232 13.91 -1.70 -8.70
C ARG A 232 13.94 -1.79 -7.18
N ILE A 233 12.84 -2.22 -6.61
CA ILE A 233 12.65 -2.44 -5.19
C ILE A 233 12.45 -3.93 -5.01
N GLU A 234 13.43 -4.57 -4.40
CA GLU A 234 13.45 -6.02 -4.20
C GLU A 234 13.44 -6.33 -2.71
N GLN A 235 12.67 -7.36 -2.34
CA GLN A 235 12.65 -7.93 -1.02
C GLN A 235 13.32 -9.30 -1.07
N LYS A 236 14.38 -9.50 -0.30
CA LYS A 236 15.19 -10.72 -0.34
C LYS A 236 15.11 -11.46 1.00
N ASN A 237 15.39 -12.77 0.96
CA ASN A 237 15.49 -13.61 2.15
C ASN A 237 14.25 -13.58 3.03
N ILE A 238 13.05 -13.45 2.43
CA ILE A 238 11.80 -13.33 3.16
C ILE A 238 11.54 -14.63 3.95
N ARG A 239 11.20 -14.47 5.23
CA ARG A 239 10.78 -15.55 6.13
C ARG A 239 9.54 -15.10 6.90
N VAL A 240 8.59 -16.01 7.04
CA VAL A 240 7.37 -15.79 7.82
C VAL A 240 7.26 -16.91 8.85
N THR A 241 7.19 -16.56 10.13
CA THR A 241 7.04 -17.50 11.23
C THR A 241 5.91 -17.08 12.16
N ALA A 242 5.26 -18.02 12.82
CA ALA A 242 4.27 -17.69 13.86
C ALA A 242 4.96 -17.02 15.06
N LEU A 243 4.27 -16.08 15.68
CA LEU A 243 4.65 -15.60 17.01
C LEU A 243 4.19 -16.60 18.06
N PRO A 244 4.92 -16.75 19.18
CA PRO A 244 4.55 -17.66 20.25
C PRO A 244 3.27 -17.22 20.98
#